data_ef416918133b36723b015ea6e199dd0c
#
_entry.id   ef416918133b36723b015ea6e199dd0c
#
_cell.length_a   1.000
_cell.length_b   1.000
_cell.length_c   1.000
_cell.angle_alpha   90.00
_cell.angle_beta   90.00
_cell.angle_gamma   90.00
#
_symmetry.space_group_name_H-M   'P 1'
#
loop_
_entity.id
_entity.type
_entity.pdbx_description
1 polymer ?
#
loop_
_entity_poly.entity_id
_entity_poly.type
_entity_poly.pdbx_seq_one_letter_code
_entity_poly.pdbx_strand_id
1 'polypeptide(L)'
;ESECYETALSLKNEYVIKAIGKVVQREKKNEELKTGEIEIDVTELNVINQSKELPFSLTEYTNALEDTRLKYRYLDIRRNEIKEKIITRHKIMQTIRNFLSSEDFIEVETPVLCKSTPEGARDYLVPSRVNPGKFYALPQSPQIFKQLLMVGGIERYFQIAKCFRDEDLRADRQPEFTQVDIEMSFVDENDVRALTEKLIAKVFKEIKGIDIVLPLKQMKYDDAIKYYGLDKPDLRFDLIIQDVTNVFKNTEITFIKDSVLKNGVVNAIVIPNSATHFTRKEIDKCTEFVRNLKASGLMYIKMEEELSGSIVKN
;
A
#
# COMPACT_ATOMS: atom_id res chain seq x y z
N GLU A 1 -35.30 41.21 18.82
CA GLU A 1 -34.52 39.98 18.40
C GLU A 1 -34.55 38.99 19.55
N SER A 2 -34.83 37.73 19.27
CA SER A 2 -34.98 36.77 20.35
C SER A 2 -33.64 36.40 20.98
N GLU A 3 -33.57 36.13 22.26
CA GLU A 3 -32.38 35.65 22.99
C GLU A 3 -31.75 34.44 22.34
N CYS A 4 -32.56 33.63 21.68
CA CYS A 4 -32.13 32.50 20.86
C CYS A 4 -31.27 32.93 19.63
N TYR A 5 -31.59 34.05 18.99
CA TYR A 5 -30.86 34.60 17.88
C TYR A 5 -29.47 35.14 18.28
N GLU A 6 -29.39 35.85 19.38
CA GLU A 6 -28.14 36.36 19.98
C GLU A 6 -27.19 35.17 20.31
N THR A 7 -27.76 34.13 20.97
CA THR A 7 -27.01 32.91 21.27
C THR A 7 -26.50 32.24 19.99
N ALA A 8 -27.33 32.14 18.95
CA ALA A 8 -26.94 31.52 17.65
C ALA A 8 -25.77 32.26 17.00
N LEU A 9 -25.76 33.61 17.02
CA LEU A 9 -24.67 34.42 16.49
C LEU A 9 -23.33 34.23 17.23
N SER A 10 -23.40 33.88 18.52
CA SER A 10 -22.21 33.64 19.35
C SER A 10 -21.57 32.27 19.17
N LEU A 11 -22.24 31.35 18.46
CA LEU A 11 -21.76 29.97 18.29
C LEU A 11 -20.47 29.92 17.43
N LYS A 12 -19.58 29.05 17.86
CA LYS A 12 -18.35 28.71 17.11
C LYS A 12 -18.30 27.22 16.82
N ASN A 13 -17.39 26.84 15.95
CA ASN A 13 -17.15 25.44 15.61
C ASN A 13 -16.88 24.61 16.87
N GLU A 14 -17.40 23.39 16.88
CA GLU A 14 -17.23 22.39 17.95
C GLU A 14 -17.90 22.75 19.29
N TYR A 15 -18.73 23.77 19.35
CA TYR A 15 -19.56 23.99 20.52
C TYR A 15 -20.61 22.86 20.62
N VAL A 16 -20.87 22.41 21.81
CA VAL A 16 -21.96 21.47 22.10
C VAL A 16 -23.18 22.29 22.55
N ILE A 17 -24.25 22.12 21.79
CA ILE A 17 -25.49 22.88 22.01
C ILE A 17 -26.67 21.95 22.26
N LYS A 18 -27.67 22.44 22.98
CA LYS A 18 -28.99 21.86 23.04
C LYS A 18 -29.98 22.82 22.37
N ALA A 19 -30.63 22.34 21.32
CA ALA A 19 -31.67 23.07 20.62
C ALA A 19 -33.03 22.40 20.88
N ILE A 20 -34.03 23.16 21.22
CA ILE A 20 -35.42 22.74 21.36
C ILE A 20 -36.24 23.52 20.35
N GLY A 21 -37.14 22.84 19.66
CA GLY A 21 -37.93 23.47 18.63
C GLY A 21 -38.95 22.51 17.99
N LYS A 22 -39.65 22.99 16.98
CA LYS A 22 -40.58 22.21 16.16
C LYS A 22 -39.85 21.61 14.96
N VAL A 23 -40.11 20.33 14.69
CA VAL A 23 -39.71 19.71 13.42
C VAL A 23 -40.65 20.22 12.35
N VAL A 24 -40.07 20.84 11.31
CA VAL A 24 -40.79 21.37 10.14
C VAL A 24 -40.20 20.79 8.87
N GLN A 25 -40.99 20.84 7.79
CA GLN A 25 -40.49 20.42 6.49
C GLN A 25 -39.56 21.50 5.94
N ARG A 26 -38.41 21.09 5.42
CA ARG A 26 -37.43 21.99 4.81
C ARG A 26 -37.94 22.49 3.46
N GLU A 27 -37.79 23.78 3.16
CA GLU A 27 -38.19 24.33 1.86
C GLU A 27 -37.44 23.71 0.68
N LYS A 28 -36.12 23.44 0.89
CA LYS A 28 -35.30 22.71 -0.09
C LYS A 28 -34.67 21.51 0.59
N LYS A 29 -34.96 20.33 0.05
CA LYS A 29 -34.36 19.08 0.50
C LYS A 29 -32.83 19.15 0.41
N ASN A 30 -32.14 18.75 1.48
CA ASN A 30 -30.69 18.56 1.47
C ASN A 30 -30.39 17.07 1.27
N GLU A 31 -29.93 16.71 0.07
CA GLU A 31 -29.68 15.31 -0.30
C GLU A 31 -28.44 14.70 0.35
N GLU A 32 -27.56 15.52 0.92
CA GLU A 32 -26.38 15.05 1.63
C GLU A 32 -26.70 14.55 3.06
N LEU A 33 -27.88 14.87 3.58
CA LEU A 33 -28.31 14.48 4.93
C LEU A 33 -29.39 13.38 4.88
N LYS A 34 -29.26 12.37 5.73
CA LYS A 34 -30.29 11.32 5.87
C LYS A 34 -31.65 11.86 6.28
N THR A 35 -31.67 12.98 7.02
CA THR A 35 -32.86 13.69 7.48
C THR A 35 -33.05 15.01 6.75
N GLY A 36 -32.56 15.12 5.51
CA GLY A 36 -32.51 16.35 4.75
C GLY A 36 -33.87 16.90 4.30
N GLU A 37 -34.97 16.18 4.53
CA GLU A 37 -36.34 16.64 4.25
C GLU A 37 -36.94 17.50 5.37
N ILE A 38 -36.34 17.44 6.55
CA ILE A 38 -36.82 18.15 7.74
C ILE A 38 -35.75 19.05 8.33
N GLU A 39 -36.18 20.06 9.07
CA GLU A 39 -35.33 20.93 9.88
C GLU A 39 -36.03 21.26 11.20
N ILE A 40 -35.31 21.85 12.12
CA ILE A 40 -35.84 22.24 13.44
C ILE A 40 -35.99 23.77 13.47
N ASP A 41 -37.21 24.24 13.59
CA ASP A 41 -37.50 25.63 13.89
C ASP A 41 -37.25 25.84 15.40
N VAL A 42 -36.11 26.44 15.74
CA VAL A 42 -35.56 26.46 17.09
C VAL A 42 -36.22 27.56 17.92
N THR A 43 -36.81 27.18 19.05
CA THR A 43 -37.43 28.10 20.02
C THR A 43 -36.54 28.35 21.24
N GLU A 44 -35.65 27.43 21.58
CA GLU A 44 -34.71 27.55 22.71
C GLU A 44 -33.34 27.00 22.30
N LEU A 45 -32.28 27.73 22.60
CA LEU A 45 -30.90 27.37 22.28
C LEU A 45 -29.99 27.59 23.47
N ASN A 46 -29.39 26.50 23.94
CA ASN A 46 -28.49 26.52 25.10
C ASN A 46 -27.11 26.01 24.71
N VAL A 47 -26.06 26.73 25.08
CA VAL A 47 -24.67 26.26 24.93
C VAL A 47 -24.34 25.41 26.16
N ILE A 48 -24.15 24.08 25.91
CA ILE A 48 -23.78 23.13 26.97
C ILE A 48 -22.29 23.20 27.25
N ASN A 49 -21.47 23.28 26.17
CA ASN A 49 -20.03 23.36 26.30
C ASN A 49 -19.42 24.17 25.16
N GLN A 50 -18.38 24.93 25.47
CA GLN A 50 -17.61 25.71 24.52
C GLN A 50 -16.32 24.98 24.16
N SER A 51 -15.90 25.08 22.93
CA SER A 51 -14.61 24.58 22.46
C SER A 51 -13.61 25.72 22.28
N LYS A 52 -12.33 25.40 22.43
CA LYS A 52 -11.24 26.27 21.97
C LYS A 52 -11.19 26.22 20.44
N GLU A 53 -10.58 27.24 19.85
CA GLU A 53 -10.35 27.27 18.42
C GLU A 53 -9.51 26.07 17.96
N LEU A 54 -9.92 25.47 16.85
CA LEU A 54 -9.23 24.31 16.30
C LEU A 54 -7.92 24.73 15.62
N PRO A 55 -6.84 23.94 15.75
CA PRO A 55 -5.56 24.23 15.08
C PRO A 55 -5.62 24.12 13.56
N PHE A 56 -6.64 23.45 13.01
CA PHE A 56 -6.92 23.31 11.59
C PHE A 56 -8.37 22.88 11.35
N SER A 57 -8.85 23.08 10.11
CA SER A 57 -10.18 22.64 9.71
C SER A 57 -10.29 21.12 9.70
N LEU A 58 -11.41 20.59 10.20
CA LEU A 58 -11.76 19.17 10.15
C LEU A 58 -12.47 18.74 8.86
N THR A 59 -12.61 19.66 7.90
CA THR A 59 -13.14 19.33 6.57
C THR A 59 -12.15 18.46 5.78
N GLU A 60 -12.59 17.91 4.67
CA GLU A 60 -11.76 17.03 3.83
C GLU A 60 -10.45 17.69 3.37
N TYR A 61 -10.50 19.00 3.05
CA TYR A 61 -9.33 19.78 2.68
C TYR A 61 -8.76 20.55 3.88
N THR A 62 -7.49 20.32 4.17
CA THR A 62 -6.73 21.13 5.13
C THR A 62 -5.35 21.45 4.56
N ASN A 63 -4.95 22.72 4.71
CA ASN A 63 -3.60 23.19 4.38
C ASN A 63 -2.62 23.05 5.58
N ALA A 64 -3.06 22.39 6.68
CA ALA A 64 -2.21 22.19 7.83
C ALA A 64 -1.01 21.31 7.49
N LEU A 65 0.17 21.73 7.95
CA LEU A 65 1.40 20.96 7.81
C LEU A 65 1.28 19.62 8.53
N GLU A 66 2.01 18.63 8.05
CA GLU A 66 1.99 17.27 8.61
C GLU A 66 2.33 17.25 10.10
N ASP A 67 3.34 18.01 10.54
CA ASP A 67 3.72 18.13 11.94
C ASP A 67 2.59 18.60 12.83
N THR A 68 1.79 19.56 12.36
CA THR A 68 0.62 20.06 13.09
C THR A 68 -0.46 18.98 13.18
N ARG A 69 -0.71 18.25 12.09
CA ARG A 69 -1.67 17.15 12.05
C ARG A 69 -1.24 15.98 12.95
N LEU A 70 0.05 15.67 12.99
CA LEU A 70 0.61 14.65 13.88
C LEU A 70 0.52 15.07 15.36
N LYS A 71 0.82 16.32 15.68
CA LYS A 71 0.67 16.87 17.03
C LYS A 71 -0.77 16.78 17.54
N TYR A 72 -1.74 17.05 16.70
CA TYR A 72 -3.16 16.98 17.00
C TYR A 72 -3.84 15.78 16.33
N ARG A 73 -3.19 14.62 16.36
CA ARG A 73 -3.63 13.42 15.63
C ARG A 73 -5.06 12.99 15.95
N TYR A 74 -5.49 13.17 17.18
CA TYR A 74 -6.87 12.90 17.64
C TYR A 74 -7.93 13.76 16.93
N LEU A 75 -7.57 14.97 16.48
CA LEU A 75 -8.43 15.80 15.64
C LEU A 75 -8.33 15.38 14.16
N ASP A 76 -7.13 15.09 13.68
CA ASP A 76 -6.91 14.66 12.28
C ASP A 76 -7.68 13.36 11.96
N ILE A 77 -7.79 12.43 12.92
CA ILE A 77 -8.58 11.19 12.79
C ILE A 77 -10.08 11.47 12.53
N ARG A 78 -10.60 12.63 12.92
CA ARG A 78 -12.00 13.01 12.68
C ARG A 78 -12.28 13.38 11.22
N ARG A 79 -11.25 13.69 10.45
CA ARG A 79 -11.37 13.92 9.00
C ARG A 79 -11.71 12.62 8.29
N ASN A 80 -12.65 12.66 7.34
CA ASN A 80 -13.12 11.47 6.65
C ASN A 80 -11.97 10.69 5.99
N GLU A 81 -11.03 11.38 5.34
CA GLU A 81 -9.86 10.74 4.70
C GLU A 81 -9.07 9.83 5.66
N ILE A 82 -8.83 10.28 6.90
CA ILE A 82 -8.07 9.52 7.88
C ILE A 82 -8.93 8.45 8.55
N LYS A 83 -10.16 8.80 8.87
CA LYS A 83 -11.15 7.89 9.46
C LYS A 83 -11.42 6.69 8.56
N GLU A 84 -11.59 6.91 7.25
CA GLU A 84 -11.82 5.84 6.29
C GLU A 84 -10.63 4.87 6.17
N LYS A 85 -9.41 5.34 6.32
CA LYS A 85 -8.22 4.47 6.37
C LYS A 85 -8.27 3.52 7.57
N ILE A 86 -8.70 4.02 8.74
CA ILE A 86 -8.84 3.20 9.95
C ILE A 86 -9.98 2.18 9.79
N ILE A 87 -11.12 2.61 9.25
CA ILE A 87 -12.27 1.74 8.97
C ILE A 87 -11.88 0.67 7.95
N THR A 88 -11.18 1.04 6.89
CA THR A 88 -10.70 0.10 5.87
C THR A 88 -9.76 -0.94 6.47
N ARG A 89 -8.82 -0.53 7.31
CA ARG A 89 -7.94 -1.46 8.04
C ARG A 89 -8.75 -2.44 8.89
N HIS A 90 -9.75 -1.95 9.63
CA HIS A 90 -10.63 -2.80 10.43
C HIS A 90 -11.35 -3.84 9.55
N LYS A 91 -11.94 -3.40 8.44
CA LYS A 91 -12.63 -4.30 7.50
C LYS A 91 -11.69 -5.36 6.92
N ILE A 92 -10.47 -4.98 6.51
CA ILE A 92 -9.46 -5.92 6.01
C ILE A 92 -9.16 -6.99 7.07
N MET A 93 -8.88 -6.59 8.30
CA MET A 93 -8.58 -7.53 9.38
C MET A 93 -9.74 -8.47 9.67
N GLN A 94 -10.97 -7.96 9.65
CA GLN A 94 -12.17 -8.79 9.84
C GLN A 94 -12.38 -9.77 8.69
N THR A 95 -12.18 -9.34 7.43
CA THR A 95 -12.26 -10.21 6.25
C THR A 95 -11.23 -11.34 6.34
N ILE A 96 -9.99 -11.04 6.73
CA ILE A 96 -8.92 -12.02 6.89
C ILE A 96 -9.29 -13.05 7.96
N ARG A 97 -9.76 -12.62 9.15
CA ARG A 97 -10.20 -13.53 10.21
C ARG A 97 -11.31 -14.45 9.76
N ASN A 98 -12.34 -13.88 9.14
CA ASN A 98 -13.49 -14.65 8.66
C ASN A 98 -13.06 -15.69 7.62
N PHE A 99 -12.20 -15.30 6.67
CA PHE A 99 -11.70 -16.20 5.64
C PHE A 99 -10.86 -17.33 6.24
N LEU A 100 -9.85 -17.00 7.04
CA LEU A 100 -8.97 -18.04 7.62
C LEU A 100 -9.73 -18.97 8.56
N SER A 101 -10.68 -18.46 9.35
CA SER A 101 -11.53 -19.30 10.19
C SER A 101 -12.44 -20.22 9.34
N SER A 102 -12.89 -19.80 8.16
CA SER A 102 -13.67 -20.65 7.25
C SER A 102 -12.82 -21.72 6.53
N GLU A 103 -11.51 -21.58 6.53
CA GLU A 103 -10.51 -22.55 6.04
C GLU A 103 -9.89 -23.37 7.19
N ASP A 104 -10.61 -23.46 8.33
CA ASP A 104 -10.24 -24.22 9.53
C ASP A 104 -8.96 -23.79 10.25
N PHE A 105 -8.57 -22.52 10.08
CA PHE A 105 -7.46 -21.95 10.84
C PHE A 105 -7.91 -21.50 12.23
N ILE A 106 -7.05 -21.72 13.22
CA ILE A 106 -7.23 -21.29 14.60
C ILE A 106 -6.38 -20.05 14.84
N GLU A 107 -7.01 -18.94 15.28
CA GLU A 107 -6.30 -17.74 15.71
C GLU A 107 -5.74 -17.98 17.12
N VAL A 108 -4.40 -17.91 17.25
CA VAL A 108 -3.74 -18.05 18.56
C VAL A 108 -2.88 -16.84 18.83
N GLU A 109 -3.16 -16.13 19.92
CA GLU A 109 -2.34 -15.02 20.40
C GLU A 109 -1.10 -15.55 21.11
N THR A 110 0.07 -15.04 20.72
CA THR A 110 1.38 -15.45 21.27
C THR A 110 1.97 -14.36 22.16
N PRO A 111 2.87 -14.70 23.11
CA PRO A 111 3.50 -13.71 23.98
C PRO A 111 4.29 -12.65 23.21
N VAL A 112 4.15 -11.38 23.67
CA VAL A 112 4.93 -10.24 23.14
C VAL A 112 6.25 -10.08 23.91
N LEU A 113 6.30 -10.38 25.20
CA LEU A 113 7.54 -10.41 25.97
C LEU A 113 8.16 -11.79 25.87
N CYS A 114 9.15 -11.94 25.01
CA CYS A 114 9.79 -13.23 24.72
C CYS A 114 11.32 -13.18 24.90
N LYS A 115 11.97 -14.26 24.63
CA LYS A 115 13.43 -14.35 24.53
C LYS A 115 13.88 -13.82 23.18
N SER A 116 15.02 -13.13 23.15
CA SER A 116 15.67 -12.70 21.89
C SER A 116 15.86 -13.89 20.94
N THR A 117 15.49 -13.67 19.68
CA THR A 117 15.61 -14.65 18.59
C THR A 117 16.29 -14.03 17.39
N PRO A 118 17.33 -14.64 16.82
CA PRO A 118 18.02 -14.08 15.65
C PRO A 118 17.20 -14.31 14.38
N GLU A 119 16.39 -13.31 13.97
CA GLU A 119 15.56 -13.38 12.76
C GLU A 119 15.96 -12.38 11.66
N GLY A 120 17.19 -11.85 11.73
CA GLY A 120 17.73 -10.98 10.70
C GLY A 120 17.71 -9.47 11.01
N ALA A 121 16.77 -8.98 11.83
CA ALA A 121 16.78 -7.63 12.38
C ALA A 121 17.38 -7.61 13.80
N ARG A 122 17.62 -6.41 14.33
CA ARG A 122 17.92 -6.25 15.77
C ARG A 122 16.62 -6.24 16.55
N ASP A 123 16.68 -6.81 17.77
CA ASP A 123 15.54 -6.85 18.67
C ASP A 123 15.45 -5.57 19.50
N TYR A 124 14.23 -5.12 19.77
CA TYR A 124 13.97 -4.17 20.85
C TYR A 124 14.00 -4.90 22.18
N LEU A 125 14.83 -4.44 23.10
CA LEU A 125 15.02 -5.05 24.42
C LEU A 125 14.21 -4.31 25.50
N VAL A 126 13.54 -5.10 26.36
CA VAL A 126 12.80 -4.60 27.52
C VAL A 126 13.50 -5.07 28.78
N PRO A 127 14.06 -4.19 29.62
CA PRO A 127 14.75 -4.60 30.83
C PRO A 127 13.78 -5.26 31.82
N SER A 128 14.24 -6.36 32.43
CA SER A 128 13.47 -7.04 33.46
C SER A 128 13.67 -6.37 34.84
N ARG A 129 12.60 -5.88 35.43
CA ARG A 129 12.65 -5.33 36.80
C ARG A 129 12.88 -6.42 37.86
N VAL A 130 12.34 -7.63 37.60
CA VAL A 130 12.39 -8.77 38.54
C VAL A 130 13.73 -9.47 38.52
N ASN A 131 14.40 -9.49 37.37
CA ASN A 131 15.71 -10.16 37.18
C ASN A 131 16.73 -9.13 36.73
N PRO A 132 17.47 -8.48 37.64
CA PRO A 132 18.50 -7.48 37.30
C PRO A 132 19.51 -8.03 36.29
N GLY A 133 19.85 -7.22 35.27
CA GLY A 133 20.79 -7.58 34.20
C GLY A 133 20.22 -8.49 33.13
N LYS A 134 18.91 -8.88 33.21
CA LYS A 134 18.24 -9.65 32.17
C LYS A 134 17.21 -8.80 31.43
N PHE A 135 16.93 -9.20 30.18
CA PHE A 135 16.03 -8.51 29.25
C PHE A 135 15.04 -9.47 28.64
N TYR A 136 13.85 -8.98 28.36
CA TYR A 136 12.95 -9.54 27.36
C TYR A 136 13.26 -8.88 26.01
N ALA A 137 12.88 -9.55 24.93
CA ALA A 137 12.85 -8.97 23.59
C ALA A 137 11.41 -8.85 23.08
N LEU A 138 11.14 -7.81 22.28
CA LEU A 138 9.90 -7.75 21.52
C LEU A 138 10.02 -8.61 20.26
N PRO A 139 8.97 -9.35 19.86
CA PRO A 139 9.07 -10.33 18.79
C PRO A 139 9.21 -9.66 17.41
N GLN A 140 10.14 -10.15 16.61
CA GLN A 140 10.24 -9.79 15.19
C GLN A 140 9.15 -10.48 14.36
N SER A 141 8.75 -11.67 14.77
CA SER A 141 7.58 -12.46 14.35
C SER A 141 7.29 -13.53 15.43
N PRO A 142 6.12 -14.17 15.42
CA PRO A 142 5.82 -15.26 16.34
C PRO A 142 6.43 -16.61 15.93
N GLN A 143 7.57 -16.64 15.24
CA GLN A 143 8.14 -17.80 14.54
C GLN A 143 8.31 -19.02 15.43
N ILE A 144 8.90 -18.89 16.61
CA ILE A 144 9.11 -20.04 17.53
C ILE A 144 7.76 -20.56 18.04
N PHE A 145 6.86 -19.66 18.41
CA PHE A 145 5.57 -20.04 18.98
C PHE A 145 4.71 -20.78 17.97
N LYS A 146 4.62 -20.32 16.73
CA LYS A 146 3.83 -21.00 15.70
C LYS A 146 4.39 -22.38 15.37
N GLN A 147 5.71 -22.57 15.35
CA GLN A 147 6.32 -23.89 15.19
C GLN A 147 5.97 -24.83 16.37
N LEU A 148 6.01 -24.31 17.60
CA LEU A 148 5.61 -25.08 18.78
C LEU A 148 4.12 -25.45 18.75
N LEU A 149 3.27 -24.58 18.20
CA LEU A 149 1.85 -24.88 17.99
C LEU A 149 1.66 -26.03 16.99
N MET A 150 2.44 -26.04 15.87
CA MET A 150 2.43 -27.18 14.94
C MET A 150 2.84 -28.49 15.64
N VAL A 151 3.91 -28.48 16.43
CA VAL A 151 4.34 -29.64 17.24
C VAL A 151 3.25 -30.03 18.24
N GLY A 152 2.53 -29.06 18.77
CA GLY A 152 1.41 -29.25 19.70
C GLY A 152 0.10 -29.72 19.06
N GLY A 153 0.08 -29.94 17.73
CA GLY A 153 -1.07 -30.49 17.01
C GLY A 153 -2.06 -29.41 16.48
N ILE A 154 -1.69 -28.14 16.50
CA ILE A 154 -2.45 -27.07 15.83
C ILE A 154 -1.99 -27.01 14.37
N GLU A 155 -2.63 -27.78 13.50
CA GLU A 155 -2.19 -27.96 12.10
C GLU A 155 -2.41 -26.74 11.21
N ARG A 156 -3.30 -25.84 11.59
CA ARG A 156 -3.62 -24.60 10.85
C ARG A 156 -3.72 -23.44 11.83
N TYR A 157 -2.72 -22.62 11.86
CA TYR A 157 -2.60 -21.46 12.75
C TYR A 157 -2.59 -20.18 11.97
N PHE A 158 -3.17 -19.13 12.52
CA PHE A 158 -2.90 -17.75 12.13
C PHE A 158 -2.92 -16.82 13.33
N GLN A 159 -2.33 -15.65 13.13
CA GLN A 159 -2.41 -14.51 14.06
C GLN A 159 -2.28 -13.20 13.31
N ILE A 160 -3.04 -12.19 13.73
CA ILE A 160 -2.78 -10.81 13.35
C ILE A 160 -1.82 -10.23 14.38
N ALA A 161 -0.53 -10.46 14.15
CA ALA A 161 0.54 -10.28 15.13
C ALA A 161 1.15 -8.87 15.07
N LYS A 162 1.43 -8.30 16.25
CA LYS A 162 2.32 -7.15 16.39
C LYS A 162 3.76 -7.61 16.33
N CYS A 163 4.54 -6.97 15.43
CA CYS A 163 5.93 -7.30 15.19
C CYS A 163 6.79 -6.05 15.32
N PHE A 164 8.04 -6.24 15.75
CA PHE A 164 8.97 -5.16 16.08
C PHE A 164 10.34 -5.47 15.48
N ARG A 165 10.92 -4.52 14.75
CA ARG A 165 12.25 -4.67 14.16
C ARG A 165 13.02 -3.37 14.28
N ASP A 166 14.18 -3.39 14.92
CA ASP A 166 15.09 -2.24 15.01
C ASP A 166 15.95 -2.19 13.74
N GLU A 167 15.39 -1.64 12.69
CA GLU A 167 15.98 -1.47 11.37
C GLU A 167 15.89 -0.02 10.91
N ASP A 168 16.65 0.33 9.88
CA ASP A 168 16.58 1.64 9.24
C ASP A 168 15.18 1.86 8.63
N LEU A 169 14.60 3.02 8.91
CA LEU A 169 13.29 3.40 8.40
C LEU A 169 13.34 3.61 6.89
N ARG A 170 12.27 3.17 6.22
CA ARG A 170 12.02 3.41 4.80
C ARG A 170 10.58 3.85 4.62
N ALA A 171 10.22 4.32 3.42
CA ALA A 171 8.86 4.78 3.14
C ALA A 171 7.77 3.74 3.48
N ASP A 172 8.08 2.45 3.33
CA ASP A 172 7.19 1.30 3.55
C ASP A 172 7.54 0.46 4.80
N ARG A 173 8.56 0.86 5.58
CA ARG A 173 9.02 0.11 6.76
C ARG A 173 8.95 0.94 8.02
N GLN A 174 8.25 0.40 9.01
CA GLN A 174 8.13 0.96 10.35
C GLN A 174 8.72 0.00 11.37
N PRO A 175 9.26 0.50 12.49
CA PRO A 175 9.87 -0.34 13.54
C PRO A 175 8.83 -1.20 14.26
N GLU A 176 7.58 -0.76 14.27
CA GLU A 176 6.41 -1.49 14.76
C GLU A 176 5.40 -1.64 13.63
N PHE A 177 5.00 -2.87 13.33
CA PHE A 177 4.05 -3.16 12.26
C PHE A 177 3.17 -4.37 12.60
N THR A 178 2.21 -4.66 11.74
CA THR A 178 1.30 -5.80 11.92
C THR A 178 1.49 -6.78 10.79
N GLN A 179 1.63 -8.06 11.11
CA GLN A 179 1.64 -9.17 10.15
C GLN A 179 0.34 -9.95 10.22
N VAL A 180 -0.08 -10.50 9.09
CA VAL A 180 -0.93 -11.68 9.06
C VAL A 180 0.03 -12.86 9.01
N ASP A 181 0.23 -13.49 10.15
CA ASP A 181 1.13 -14.63 10.28
C ASP A 181 0.34 -15.93 10.18
N ILE A 182 0.79 -16.85 9.33
CA ILE A 182 0.09 -18.09 9.00
C ILE A 182 1.10 -19.24 9.04
N GLU A 183 0.70 -20.37 9.61
CA GLU A 183 1.48 -21.61 9.60
C GLU A 183 0.56 -22.80 9.33
N MET A 184 1.03 -23.74 8.51
CA MET A 184 0.30 -24.96 8.16
C MET A 184 1.21 -26.19 8.21
N SER A 185 0.68 -27.31 8.67
CA SER A 185 1.33 -28.62 8.63
C SER A 185 0.87 -29.43 7.41
N PHE A 186 1.71 -30.36 6.95
CA PHE A 186 1.41 -31.33 5.88
C PHE A 186 1.01 -30.70 4.54
N VAL A 187 1.65 -29.60 4.15
CA VAL A 187 1.36 -28.84 2.91
C VAL A 187 2.65 -28.63 2.12
N ASP A 188 2.50 -28.37 0.81
CA ASP A 188 3.58 -27.92 -0.06
C ASP A 188 3.43 -26.43 -0.42
N GLU A 189 4.33 -25.94 -1.27
CA GLU A 189 4.33 -24.54 -1.69
C GLU A 189 3.10 -24.17 -2.55
N ASN A 190 2.48 -25.15 -3.22
CA ASN A 190 1.28 -24.90 -4.02
C ASN A 190 0.05 -24.68 -3.14
N ASP A 191 -0.05 -25.45 -2.02
CA ASP A 191 -1.10 -25.26 -1.04
C ASP A 191 -1.05 -23.88 -0.39
N VAL A 192 0.16 -23.43 -0.01
CA VAL A 192 0.37 -22.09 0.56
C VAL A 192 0.01 -20.99 -0.44
N ARG A 193 0.42 -21.15 -1.71
CA ARG A 193 0.06 -20.22 -2.78
C ARG A 193 -1.45 -20.16 -2.99
N ALA A 194 -2.09 -21.32 -3.13
CA ALA A 194 -3.53 -21.40 -3.37
C ALA A 194 -4.35 -20.75 -2.24
N LEU A 195 -3.98 -20.97 -0.98
CA LEU A 195 -4.59 -20.29 0.17
C LEU A 195 -4.40 -18.78 0.10
N THR A 196 -3.17 -18.34 -0.14
CA THR A 196 -2.83 -16.91 -0.18
C THR A 196 -3.53 -16.19 -1.33
N GLU A 197 -3.60 -16.79 -2.51
CA GLU A 197 -4.32 -16.26 -3.66
C GLU A 197 -5.81 -16.05 -3.36
N LYS A 198 -6.47 -17.07 -2.77
CA LYS A 198 -7.87 -16.98 -2.35
C LYS A 198 -8.09 -15.88 -1.32
N LEU A 199 -7.19 -15.77 -0.31
CA LEU A 199 -7.25 -14.74 0.72
C LEU A 199 -7.16 -13.33 0.10
N ILE A 200 -6.17 -13.11 -0.78
CA ILE A 200 -5.98 -11.82 -1.47
C ILE A 200 -7.21 -11.50 -2.32
N ALA A 201 -7.69 -12.44 -3.13
CA ALA A 201 -8.87 -12.25 -3.97
C ALA A 201 -10.11 -11.88 -3.12
N LYS A 202 -10.31 -12.55 -1.98
CA LYS A 202 -11.39 -12.24 -1.04
C LYS A 202 -11.30 -10.83 -0.47
N VAL A 203 -10.11 -10.42 -0.04
CA VAL A 203 -9.88 -9.06 0.48
C VAL A 203 -10.16 -8.00 -0.58
N PHE A 204 -9.64 -8.18 -1.81
CA PHE A 204 -9.89 -7.23 -2.90
C PHE A 204 -11.37 -7.16 -3.27
N LYS A 205 -12.06 -8.30 -3.29
CA LYS A 205 -13.49 -8.34 -3.57
C LYS A 205 -14.29 -7.59 -2.52
N GLU A 206 -14.07 -7.84 -1.24
CA GLU A 206 -14.86 -7.24 -0.16
C GLU A 206 -14.54 -5.76 0.08
N ILE A 207 -13.28 -5.35 -0.12
CA ILE A 207 -12.85 -3.98 0.20
C ILE A 207 -12.97 -3.04 -1.00
N LYS A 208 -12.68 -3.53 -2.21
CA LYS A 208 -12.62 -2.72 -3.44
C LYS A 208 -13.67 -3.10 -4.48
N GLY A 209 -14.41 -4.19 -4.30
CA GLY A 209 -15.33 -4.72 -5.31
C GLY A 209 -14.61 -5.27 -6.55
N ILE A 210 -13.31 -5.53 -6.47
CA ILE A 210 -12.50 -6.02 -7.59
C ILE A 210 -12.44 -7.55 -7.55
N ASP A 211 -12.80 -8.17 -8.66
CA ASP A 211 -12.62 -9.60 -8.86
C ASP A 211 -11.24 -9.88 -9.43
N ILE A 212 -10.46 -10.67 -8.70
CA ILE A 212 -9.14 -11.16 -9.12
C ILE A 212 -9.32 -12.54 -9.73
N VAL A 213 -8.86 -12.71 -10.97
CA VAL A 213 -8.88 -14.01 -11.65
C VAL A 213 -7.80 -14.91 -11.07
N LEU A 214 -8.19 -16.11 -10.65
CA LEU A 214 -7.28 -17.11 -10.09
C LEU A 214 -7.13 -18.31 -11.04
N PRO A 215 -6.01 -19.03 -11.04
CA PRO A 215 -4.79 -18.73 -10.26
C PRO A 215 -4.04 -17.51 -10.78
N LEU A 216 -3.27 -16.85 -9.92
CA LEU A 216 -2.40 -15.75 -10.35
C LEU A 216 -1.31 -16.25 -11.30
N LYS A 217 -0.91 -15.41 -12.25
CA LYS A 217 0.17 -15.75 -13.18
C LYS A 217 1.48 -15.99 -12.43
N GLN A 218 2.05 -17.16 -12.60
CA GLN A 218 3.37 -17.51 -12.09
C GLN A 218 4.45 -17.18 -13.10
N MET A 219 5.59 -16.69 -12.63
CA MET A 219 6.75 -16.36 -13.46
C MET A 219 8.02 -16.83 -12.74
N LYS A 220 8.92 -17.46 -13.49
CA LYS A 220 10.24 -17.81 -12.97
C LYS A 220 11.08 -16.55 -12.82
N TYR A 221 12.02 -16.56 -11.87
CA TYR A 221 12.93 -15.45 -11.65
C TYR A 221 13.71 -15.10 -12.93
N ASP A 222 14.27 -16.11 -13.61
CA ASP A 222 15.05 -15.91 -14.83
C ASP A 222 14.20 -15.26 -15.96
N ASP A 223 12.92 -15.64 -16.07
CA ASP A 223 11.99 -15.04 -17.04
C ASP A 223 11.68 -13.58 -16.67
N ALA A 224 11.50 -13.28 -15.37
CA ALA A 224 11.27 -11.91 -14.90
C ALA A 224 12.46 -11.01 -15.25
N ILE A 225 13.68 -11.45 -14.95
CA ILE A 225 14.89 -10.70 -15.30
C ILE A 225 15.07 -10.60 -16.82
N LYS A 226 14.88 -11.69 -17.55
CA LYS A 226 15.07 -11.74 -19.01
C LYS A 226 14.10 -10.82 -19.74
N TYR A 227 12.82 -10.86 -19.38
CA TYR A 227 11.77 -10.15 -20.12
C TYR A 227 11.45 -8.76 -19.59
N TYR A 228 11.80 -8.45 -18.34
CA TYR A 228 11.43 -7.19 -17.71
C TYR A 228 12.60 -6.48 -17.01
N GLY A 229 13.73 -7.13 -16.81
CA GLY A 229 14.93 -6.55 -16.19
C GLY A 229 14.84 -6.41 -14.67
N LEU A 230 13.79 -6.93 -14.02
CA LEU A 230 13.59 -6.86 -12.57
C LEU A 230 12.76 -8.05 -12.05
N ASP A 231 12.89 -8.33 -10.77
CA ASP A 231 12.23 -9.44 -10.08
C ASP A 231 10.75 -9.21 -9.74
N LYS A 232 10.24 -7.99 -9.89
CA LYS A 232 8.85 -7.59 -9.60
C LYS A 232 8.26 -6.78 -10.76
N PRO A 233 8.06 -7.41 -11.93
CA PRO A 233 7.59 -6.69 -13.10
C PRO A 233 6.15 -6.22 -12.96
N ASP A 234 5.87 -5.02 -13.48
CA ASP A 234 4.50 -4.55 -13.67
C ASP A 234 3.94 -5.13 -14.97
N LEU A 235 2.99 -6.05 -14.85
CA LEU A 235 2.38 -6.75 -15.98
C LEU A 235 1.14 -6.03 -16.54
N ARG A 236 0.85 -4.78 -16.12
CA ARG A 236 -0.30 -4.03 -16.61
C ARG A 236 -0.11 -3.46 -18.02
N PHE A 237 1.10 -3.53 -18.54
CA PHE A 237 1.45 -3.10 -19.90
C PHE A 237 2.49 -4.05 -20.53
N ASP A 238 2.42 -4.23 -21.84
CA ASP A 238 3.20 -5.23 -22.60
C ASP A 238 4.51 -4.65 -23.16
N LEU A 239 5.39 -4.14 -22.30
CA LEU A 239 6.73 -3.72 -22.70
C LEU A 239 7.76 -4.80 -22.35
N ILE A 240 7.84 -5.82 -23.21
CA ILE A 240 8.72 -6.97 -23.02
C ILE A 240 10.07 -6.70 -23.69
N ILE A 241 11.15 -6.96 -22.93
CA ILE A 241 12.52 -6.96 -23.48
C ILE A 241 12.66 -8.13 -24.44
N GLN A 242 13.07 -7.86 -25.67
CA GLN A 242 13.29 -8.85 -26.73
C GLN A 242 14.78 -8.98 -27.02
N ASP A 243 15.30 -10.20 -27.02
CA ASP A 243 16.65 -10.50 -27.47
C ASP A 243 16.70 -10.47 -28.99
N VAL A 244 17.35 -9.46 -29.53
CA VAL A 244 17.53 -9.26 -30.97
C VAL A 244 18.97 -9.52 -31.40
N THR A 245 19.80 -10.19 -30.61
CA THR A 245 21.22 -10.46 -30.84
C THR A 245 21.42 -11.14 -32.18
N ASN A 246 20.53 -12.07 -32.55
CA ASN A 246 20.63 -12.79 -33.83
C ASN A 246 20.49 -11.87 -35.06
N VAL A 247 19.74 -10.78 -34.95
CA VAL A 247 19.57 -9.80 -36.05
C VAL A 247 20.90 -9.06 -36.30
N PHE A 248 21.69 -8.89 -35.27
CA PHE A 248 22.94 -8.13 -35.33
C PHE A 248 24.19 -8.98 -35.45
N LYS A 249 24.08 -10.30 -35.71
CA LYS A 249 25.26 -11.19 -35.87
C LYS A 249 26.26 -10.73 -36.93
N ASN A 250 25.75 -10.17 -38.02
CA ASN A 250 26.58 -9.73 -39.17
C ASN A 250 26.59 -8.20 -39.31
N THR A 251 26.37 -7.49 -38.20
CA THR A 251 26.33 -6.02 -38.20
C THR A 251 27.71 -5.42 -38.42
N GLU A 252 27.79 -4.34 -39.18
CA GLU A 252 29.02 -3.52 -39.34
C GLU A 252 29.12 -2.41 -38.24
N ILE A 253 28.11 -2.27 -37.38
CA ILE A 253 28.13 -1.30 -36.24
C ILE A 253 29.15 -1.78 -35.21
N THR A 254 30.32 -1.16 -35.18
CA THR A 254 31.51 -1.60 -34.45
C THR A 254 31.23 -1.98 -33.00
N PHE A 255 30.58 -1.14 -32.24
CA PHE A 255 30.36 -1.41 -30.80
C PHE A 255 29.34 -2.54 -30.53
N ILE A 256 28.37 -2.78 -31.43
CA ILE A 256 27.48 -3.95 -31.35
C ILE A 256 28.25 -5.21 -31.75
N LYS A 257 28.99 -5.15 -32.86
CA LYS A 257 29.87 -6.24 -33.34
C LYS A 257 30.82 -6.69 -32.22
N ASP A 258 31.50 -5.76 -31.59
CA ASP A 258 32.43 -6.05 -30.51
C ASP A 258 31.72 -6.68 -29.28
N SER A 259 30.51 -6.25 -28.97
CA SER A 259 29.70 -6.82 -27.88
C SER A 259 29.26 -8.26 -28.22
N VAL A 260 28.74 -8.49 -29.42
CA VAL A 260 28.28 -9.82 -29.87
C VAL A 260 29.45 -10.80 -29.92
N LEU A 261 30.63 -10.37 -30.40
CA LEU A 261 31.84 -11.18 -30.42
C LEU A 261 32.34 -11.60 -29.04
N LYS A 262 32.00 -10.82 -27.99
CA LYS A 262 32.31 -11.13 -26.61
C LYS A 262 31.15 -11.87 -25.89
N ASN A 263 30.24 -12.48 -26.63
CA ASN A 263 29.03 -13.13 -26.13
C ASN A 263 28.08 -12.17 -25.35
N GLY A 264 28.11 -10.89 -25.69
CA GLY A 264 27.13 -9.92 -25.23
C GLY A 264 25.79 -10.10 -25.92
N VAL A 265 24.74 -9.55 -25.33
CA VAL A 265 23.38 -9.57 -25.88
C VAL A 265 22.93 -8.18 -26.33
N VAL A 266 22.12 -8.16 -27.39
CA VAL A 266 21.45 -6.95 -27.88
C VAL A 266 19.98 -7.08 -27.56
N ASN A 267 19.49 -6.24 -26.64
CA ASN A 267 18.10 -6.24 -26.23
C ASN A 267 17.36 -5.01 -26.77
N ALA A 268 16.10 -5.18 -27.14
CA ALA A 268 15.23 -4.13 -27.62
C ALA A 268 13.88 -4.13 -26.88
N ILE A 269 13.26 -2.97 -26.79
CA ILE A 269 11.87 -2.79 -26.35
C ILE A 269 11.10 -2.19 -27.51
N VAL A 270 10.00 -2.82 -27.89
CA VAL A 270 9.09 -2.33 -28.93
C VAL A 270 7.91 -1.63 -28.27
N ILE A 271 7.67 -0.37 -28.64
CA ILE A 271 6.53 0.42 -28.15
C ILE A 271 5.57 0.61 -29.32
N PRO A 272 4.48 -0.18 -29.42
CA PRO A 272 3.55 -0.12 -30.53
C PRO A 272 2.86 1.24 -30.65
N ASN A 273 2.58 1.67 -31.89
CA ASN A 273 1.80 2.88 -32.21
C ASN A 273 2.33 4.17 -31.57
N SER A 274 3.62 4.26 -31.30
CA SER A 274 4.21 5.36 -30.53
C SER A 274 5.16 6.26 -31.35
N ALA A 275 5.43 5.94 -32.61
CA ALA A 275 6.44 6.65 -33.42
C ALA A 275 6.18 8.17 -33.46
N THR A 276 4.93 8.60 -33.63
CA THR A 276 4.53 10.00 -33.64
C THR A 276 4.61 10.69 -32.27
N HIS A 277 4.49 9.94 -31.17
CA HIS A 277 4.59 10.47 -29.81
C HIS A 277 6.03 10.71 -29.36
N PHE A 278 6.98 9.92 -29.86
CA PHE A 278 8.41 10.09 -29.53
C PHE A 278 9.03 11.15 -30.44
N THR A 279 8.82 12.41 -30.12
CA THR A 279 9.55 13.51 -30.78
C THR A 279 11.04 13.42 -30.48
N ARG A 280 11.88 14.15 -31.25
CA ARG A 280 13.33 14.23 -30.98
C ARG A 280 13.62 14.64 -29.54
N LYS A 281 12.86 15.60 -28.99
CA LYS A 281 12.99 16.03 -27.60
C LYS A 281 12.70 14.93 -26.57
N GLU A 282 11.71 14.07 -26.86
CA GLU A 282 11.40 12.94 -25.96
C GLU A 282 12.49 11.85 -26.04
N ILE A 283 13.04 11.60 -27.22
CA ILE A 283 14.16 10.65 -27.40
C ILE A 283 15.41 11.18 -26.70
N ASP A 284 15.70 12.48 -26.79
CA ASP A 284 16.83 13.09 -26.08
C ASP A 284 16.67 12.95 -24.57
N LYS A 285 15.47 13.12 -24.02
CA LYS A 285 15.18 12.87 -22.59
C LYS A 285 15.39 11.39 -22.21
N CYS A 286 14.90 10.45 -23.04
CA CYS A 286 15.14 9.04 -22.80
C CYS A 286 16.64 8.70 -22.84
N THR A 287 17.39 9.33 -23.75
CA THR A 287 18.84 9.15 -23.86
C THR A 287 19.56 9.69 -22.63
N GLU A 288 19.16 10.85 -22.12
CA GLU A 288 19.68 11.41 -20.89
C GLU A 288 19.34 10.52 -19.68
N PHE A 289 18.11 10.04 -19.60
CA PHE A 289 17.68 9.12 -18.56
C PHE A 289 18.55 7.87 -18.50
N VAL A 290 18.77 7.17 -19.61
CA VAL A 290 19.60 5.96 -19.62
C VAL A 290 21.07 6.25 -19.34
N ARG A 291 21.58 7.43 -19.74
CA ARG A 291 22.95 7.87 -19.37
C ARG A 291 23.09 8.09 -17.86
N ASN A 292 22.08 8.65 -17.20
CA ASN A 292 22.06 8.78 -15.74
C ASN A 292 22.08 7.42 -15.04
N LEU A 293 21.58 6.38 -15.71
CA LEU A 293 21.68 4.96 -15.30
C LEU A 293 23.01 4.30 -15.73
N LYS A 294 24.01 5.09 -16.17
CA LYS A 294 25.34 4.63 -16.62
C LYS A 294 25.38 3.88 -17.96
N ALA A 295 24.35 3.96 -18.77
CA ALA A 295 24.41 3.50 -20.15
C ALA A 295 25.16 4.51 -21.02
N SER A 296 25.89 4.04 -22.06
CA SER A 296 26.63 4.92 -22.97
C SER A 296 25.71 5.77 -23.86
N GLY A 297 24.50 5.30 -24.13
CA GLY A 297 23.49 5.97 -24.95
C GLY A 297 22.28 5.09 -25.21
N LEU A 298 21.36 5.59 -26.01
CA LEU A 298 20.15 4.90 -26.47
C LEU A 298 20.14 4.84 -27.99
N MET A 299 19.96 3.64 -28.53
CA MET A 299 19.66 3.45 -29.94
C MET A 299 18.18 3.36 -30.17
N TYR A 300 17.67 3.88 -31.27
CA TYR A 300 16.27 3.80 -31.60
C TYR A 300 16.03 3.68 -33.10
N ILE A 301 14.91 3.08 -33.47
CA ILE A 301 14.33 3.04 -34.80
C ILE A 301 12.87 3.44 -34.66
N LYS A 302 12.40 4.34 -35.51
CA LYS A 302 10.99 4.64 -35.70
C LYS A 302 10.51 4.01 -36.99
N MET A 303 9.37 3.35 -36.92
CA MET A 303 8.65 2.78 -38.04
C MET A 303 7.47 3.68 -38.39
N GLU A 304 7.64 4.56 -39.33
CA GLU A 304 6.61 5.42 -39.95
C GLU A 304 6.47 5.00 -41.43
N GLU A 305 6.07 5.90 -42.31
CA GLU A 305 6.07 5.60 -43.75
C GLU A 305 7.50 5.24 -44.27
N GLU A 306 8.51 5.90 -43.69
CA GLU A 306 9.92 5.56 -43.86
C GLU A 306 10.57 5.23 -42.54
N LEU A 307 11.55 4.34 -42.53
CA LEU A 307 12.35 4.04 -41.36
C LEU A 307 13.26 5.21 -41.02
N SER A 308 13.22 5.65 -39.77
CA SER A 308 14.11 6.70 -39.25
C SER A 308 14.71 6.28 -37.89
N GLY A 309 15.89 6.78 -37.57
CA GLY A 309 16.51 6.45 -36.30
C GLY A 309 18.03 6.56 -36.27
N SER A 310 18.60 6.27 -35.11
CA SER A 310 20.06 6.40 -34.91
C SER A 310 20.89 5.35 -35.63
N ILE A 311 20.31 4.23 -36.06
CA ILE A 311 21.00 3.11 -36.68
C ILE A 311 20.49 2.76 -38.10
N VAL A 312 19.57 3.54 -38.64
CA VAL A 312 18.96 3.26 -39.98
C VAL A 312 19.90 3.50 -41.12
N LYS A 313 20.98 4.25 -40.93
CA LYS A 313 21.98 4.59 -42.00
C LYS A 313 23.21 3.71 -41.99
N ASN A 314 23.24 2.68 -41.16
CA ASN A 314 24.43 1.80 -40.99
C ASN A 314 24.09 0.37 -41.35
#